data_8c66721ec615d75d824c0bdd47970d21
#
_entry.id   8c66721ec615d75d824c0bdd47970d21
#
_cell.length_a   1.000
_cell.length_b   1.000
_cell.length_c   1.000
_cell.angle_alpha   90.00
_cell.angle_beta   90.00
_cell.angle_gamma   90.00
#
_symmetry.space_group_name_H-M   'P 1'
#
loop_
_entity.id
_entity.type
_entity.pdbx_description
1 polymer ?
#
loop_
_entity_poly.entity_id
_entity_poly.type
_entity_poly.pdbx_seq_one_letter_code
_entity_poly.pdbx_strand_id
1 'polypeptide(L)'
;DHLYEIAGGKEQQKVFILSKNSIDMVALMLACMRRNLIACPVNWRLSARELAVILKNHNYVIRICDEENRGLLEAACSFIPEETFVKADLRDLTDDKKAVPAVPAADPDGEDIVIQLFTSGSTGTPKAIGHTNAGMTAYMYDYMKESRWEPEDIYQTSANLFHLSGLSVLTSLMVGSTTVFFARFDLIEFLTVMERE
;
A
#
# COMPACT_ATOMS: atom_id res chain seq x y z
N ASP A 1 -15.23 -2.62 2.50
CA ASP A 1 -15.97 -3.26 3.60
C ASP A 1 -15.61 -4.74 3.72
N HIS A 2 -15.55 -5.50 2.61
CA HIS A 2 -15.12 -6.90 2.60
C HIS A 2 -13.73 -7.10 3.23
N LEU A 3 -12.77 -6.22 2.95
CA LEU A 3 -11.44 -6.24 3.58
C LEU A 3 -11.53 -6.14 5.12
N TYR A 4 -12.39 -5.29 5.64
CA TYR A 4 -12.57 -5.09 7.08
C TYR A 4 -13.20 -6.32 7.76
N GLU A 5 -14.16 -6.96 7.10
CA GLU A 5 -14.76 -8.22 7.58
C GLU A 5 -13.72 -9.35 7.64
N ILE A 6 -12.90 -9.49 6.59
CA ILE A 6 -11.80 -10.46 6.55
C ILE A 6 -10.76 -10.15 7.64
N ALA A 7 -10.52 -8.86 7.95
CA ALA A 7 -9.65 -8.43 9.05
C ALA A 7 -10.26 -8.68 10.45
N GLY A 8 -11.41 -9.36 10.53
CA GLY A 8 -12.08 -9.68 11.78
C GLY A 8 -12.90 -8.53 12.38
N GLY A 9 -13.23 -7.50 11.59
CA GLY A 9 -14.04 -6.37 12.01
C GLY A 9 -13.41 -5.49 13.09
N LYS A 10 -12.09 -5.43 13.17
CA LYS A 10 -11.32 -4.65 14.15
C LYS A 10 -10.41 -3.63 13.46
N GLU A 11 -10.35 -2.46 14.05
CA GLU A 11 -9.43 -1.39 13.63
C GLU A 11 -7.98 -1.71 14.01
N GLN A 12 -7.03 -0.95 13.44
CA GLN A 12 -5.58 -1.07 13.67
C GLN A 12 -4.99 -2.47 13.41
N GLN A 13 -5.69 -3.28 12.60
CA GLN A 13 -5.15 -4.55 12.11
C GLN A 13 -4.22 -4.32 10.92
N LYS A 14 -3.13 -5.08 10.85
CA LYS A 14 -2.10 -4.95 9.79
C LYS A 14 -2.46 -5.80 8.58
N VAL A 15 -2.43 -5.17 7.41
CA VAL A 15 -2.66 -5.77 6.11
C VAL A 15 -1.35 -5.79 5.33
N PHE A 16 -0.76 -6.98 5.15
CA PHE A 16 0.44 -7.17 4.35
C PHE A 16 0.11 -7.09 2.86
N ILE A 17 0.82 -6.24 2.11
CA ILE A 17 0.57 -6.01 0.68
C ILE A 17 1.88 -6.23 -0.09
N LEU A 18 1.92 -7.27 -0.93
CA LEU A 18 3.04 -7.61 -1.80
C LEU A 18 2.63 -7.43 -3.26
N SER A 19 2.84 -6.26 -3.81
CA SER A 19 2.42 -5.91 -5.17
C SER A 19 3.35 -4.91 -5.82
N LYS A 20 3.39 -4.93 -7.15
CA LYS A 20 3.92 -3.82 -7.95
C LYS A 20 2.95 -2.64 -7.89
N ASN A 21 3.45 -1.46 -8.29
CA ASN A 21 2.59 -0.29 -8.41
C ASN A 21 1.42 -0.57 -9.35
N SER A 22 0.21 -0.30 -8.88
CA SER A 22 -1.02 -0.44 -9.66
C SER A 22 -2.14 0.39 -9.04
N ILE A 23 -3.19 0.65 -9.82
CA ILE A 23 -4.41 1.30 -9.33
C ILE A 23 -5.03 0.45 -8.22
N ASP A 24 -5.06 -0.88 -8.38
CA ASP A 24 -5.60 -1.80 -7.37
C ASP A 24 -4.87 -1.70 -6.03
N MET A 25 -3.52 -1.56 -6.07
CA MET A 25 -2.73 -1.37 -4.84
C MET A 25 -3.08 -0.07 -4.13
N VAL A 26 -3.27 1.04 -4.86
CA VAL A 26 -3.70 2.31 -4.29
C VAL A 26 -5.10 2.21 -3.72
N ALA A 27 -6.04 1.62 -4.46
CA ALA A 27 -7.40 1.39 -3.99
C ALA A 27 -7.43 0.56 -2.68
N LEU A 28 -6.59 -0.49 -2.60
CA LEU A 28 -6.45 -1.30 -1.39
C LEU A 28 -5.89 -0.48 -0.22
N MET A 29 -4.87 0.35 -0.44
CA MET A 29 -4.31 1.22 0.60
C MET A 29 -5.36 2.23 1.11
N LEU A 30 -6.14 2.84 0.21
CA LEU A 30 -7.25 3.73 0.57
C LEU A 30 -8.37 2.99 1.32
N ALA A 31 -8.66 1.74 0.93
CA ALA A 31 -9.63 0.91 1.65
C ALA A 31 -9.15 0.59 3.09
N CYS A 32 -7.85 0.34 3.28
CA CYS A 32 -7.27 0.20 4.62
C CYS A 32 -7.48 1.47 5.45
N MET A 33 -7.09 2.62 4.91
CA MET A 33 -7.23 3.92 5.59
C MET A 33 -8.68 4.22 5.94
N ARG A 34 -9.62 3.99 5.01
CA ARG A 34 -11.06 4.19 5.23
C ARG A 34 -11.61 3.38 6.40
N ARG A 35 -11.01 2.24 6.71
CA ARG A 35 -11.45 1.30 7.76
C ARG A 35 -10.52 1.29 8.97
N ASN A 36 -9.65 2.29 9.10
CA ASN A 36 -8.65 2.39 10.15
C ASN A 36 -7.79 1.10 10.30
N LEU A 37 -7.49 0.45 9.15
CA LEU A 37 -6.55 -0.65 9.05
C LEU A 37 -5.17 -0.11 8.69
N ILE A 38 -4.12 -0.81 9.09
CA ILE A 38 -2.73 -0.42 8.79
C ILE A 38 -2.31 -1.05 7.46
N ALA A 39 -2.17 -0.23 6.41
CA ALA A 39 -1.61 -0.69 5.14
C ALA A 39 -0.11 -0.93 5.29
N CYS A 40 0.36 -2.12 4.98
CA CYS A 40 1.77 -2.51 5.06
C CYS A 40 2.30 -2.94 3.68
N PRO A 41 2.56 -1.98 2.76
CA PRO A 41 3.15 -2.28 1.47
C PRO A 41 4.61 -2.70 1.65
N VAL A 42 4.98 -3.82 1.04
CA VAL A 42 6.31 -4.44 1.20
C VAL A 42 7.03 -4.51 -0.13
N ASN A 43 8.35 -4.36 -0.08
CA ASN A 43 9.21 -4.42 -1.27
C ASN A 43 9.15 -5.81 -1.91
N TRP A 44 8.56 -5.90 -3.08
CA TRP A 44 8.41 -7.13 -3.87
C TRP A 44 9.72 -7.66 -4.48
N ARG A 45 10.82 -6.89 -4.39
CA ARG A 45 12.15 -7.32 -4.83
C ARG A 45 12.92 -8.09 -3.75
N LEU A 46 12.37 -8.20 -2.55
CA LEU A 46 12.97 -8.99 -1.48
C LEU A 46 12.91 -10.48 -1.81
N SER A 47 13.89 -11.23 -1.31
CA SER A 47 13.87 -12.69 -1.38
C SER A 47 12.78 -13.28 -0.47
N ALA A 48 12.38 -14.51 -0.73
CA ALA A 48 11.40 -15.23 0.10
C ALA A 48 11.85 -15.31 1.58
N ARG A 49 13.16 -15.43 1.84
CA ARG A 49 13.70 -15.45 3.22
C ARG A 49 13.57 -14.10 3.92
N GLU A 50 13.84 -12.99 3.23
CA GLU A 50 13.67 -11.65 3.79
C GLU A 50 12.21 -11.34 4.06
N LEU A 51 11.31 -11.73 3.14
CA LEU A 51 9.86 -11.61 3.36
C LEU A 51 9.39 -12.45 4.54
N ALA A 52 9.92 -13.66 4.71
CA ALA A 52 9.60 -14.51 5.86
C ALA A 52 9.99 -13.85 7.20
N VAL A 53 11.12 -13.12 7.25
CA VAL A 53 11.51 -12.36 8.44
C VAL A 53 10.49 -11.27 8.76
N ILE A 54 10.03 -10.54 7.74
CA ILE A 54 8.98 -9.51 7.90
C ILE A 54 7.68 -10.15 8.38
N LEU A 55 7.26 -11.24 7.73
CA LEU A 55 6.02 -11.93 8.07
C LEU A 55 6.02 -12.49 9.49
N LYS A 56 7.16 -13.02 9.95
CA LYS A 56 7.30 -13.61 11.28
C LYS A 56 7.32 -12.57 12.41
N ASN A 57 7.89 -11.38 12.14
CA ASN A 57 8.13 -10.38 13.19
C ASN A 57 6.96 -9.41 13.39
N HIS A 58 5.90 -9.52 12.57
CA HIS A 58 4.76 -8.63 12.62
C HIS A 58 3.45 -9.41 12.45
N ASN A 59 2.47 -9.12 13.29
CA ASN A 59 1.17 -9.81 13.27
C ASN A 59 0.30 -9.25 12.14
N TYR A 60 0.32 -9.90 10.98
CA TYR A 60 -0.57 -9.57 9.86
C TYR A 60 -1.81 -10.46 9.89
N VAL A 61 -2.99 -9.85 9.87
CA VAL A 61 -4.26 -10.60 9.81
C VAL A 61 -4.60 -11.04 8.40
N ILE A 62 -4.15 -10.27 7.40
CA ILE A 62 -4.35 -10.58 5.97
C ILE A 62 -3.01 -10.44 5.25
N ARG A 63 -2.76 -11.33 4.29
CA ARG A 63 -1.63 -11.28 3.35
C ARG A 63 -2.18 -11.23 1.94
N ILE A 64 -1.95 -10.13 1.25
CA ILE A 64 -2.47 -9.85 -0.10
C ILE A 64 -1.29 -9.74 -1.05
N CYS A 65 -1.42 -10.33 -2.24
CA CYS A 65 -0.46 -10.15 -3.32
C CYS A 65 -1.16 -10.03 -4.67
N ASP A 66 -0.44 -9.47 -5.64
CA ASP A 66 -0.81 -9.60 -7.05
C ASP A 66 -0.42 -11.00 -7.58
N GLU A 67 -0.94 -11.34 -8.76
CA GLU A 67 -0.70 -12.63 -9.43
C GLU A 67 0.79 -12.93 -9.61
N GLU A 68 1.60 -11.92 -10.02
CA GLU A 68 3.02 -12.12 -10.29
C GLU A 68 3.83 -12.46 -9.03
N ASN A 69 3.42 -11.96 -7.87
CA ASN A 69 4.09 -12.16 -6.59
C ASN A 69 3.54 -13.34 -5.77
N ARG A 70 2.54 -14.05 -6.27
CA ARG A 70 1.92 -15.19 -5.57
C ARG A 70 2.94 -16.27 -5.17
N GLY A 71 3.74 -16.75 -6.12
CA GLY A 71 4.76 -17.76 -5.86
C GLY A 71 5.84 -17.30 -4.87
N LEU A 72 6.19 -16.00 -4.90
CA LEU A 72 7.13 -15.43 -3.94
C LEU A 72 6.54 -15.38 -2.51
N LEU A 73 5.27 -15.01 -2.37
CA LEU A 73 4.58 -15.02 -1.07
C LEU A 73 4.43 -16.44 -0.53
N GLU A 74 4.07 -17.41 -1.36
CA GLU A 74 3.98 -18.83 -0.98
C GLU A 74 5.33 -19.37 -0.50
N ALA A 75 6.40 -19.08 -1.24
CA ALA A 75 7.76 -19.45 -0.85
C ALA A 75 8.17 -18.80 0.49
N ALA A 76 7.80 -17.54 0.74
CA ALA A 76 8.06 -16.88 2.01
C ALA A 76 7.28 -17.54 3.16
N CYS A 77 6.01 -17.86 2.94
CA CYS A 77 5.18 -18.53 3.94
C CYS A 77 5.69 -19.92 4.32
N SER A 78 6.39 -20.64 3.42
CA SER A 78 6.97 -21.96 3.74
C SER A 78 8.08 -21.93 4.79
N PHE A 79 8.66 -20.74 5.08
CA PHE A 79 9.70 -20.57 6.10
C PHE A 79 9.15 -20.23 7.50
N ILE A 80 7.85 -20.06 7.63
CA ILE A 80 7.20 -19.71 8.90
C ILE A 80 6.23 -20.81 9.32
N PRO A 81 6.02 -21.05 10.64
CA PRO A 81 5.02 -21.99 11.11
C PRO A 81 3.64 -21.67 10.53
N GLU A 82 2.80 -22.70 10.37
CA GLU A 82 1.41 -22.49 9.99
C GLU A 82 0.70 -21.58 11.00
N GLU A 83 0.52 -20.33 10.62
CA GLU A 83 -0.30 -19.38 11.35
C GLU A 83 -1.61 -19.19 10.59
N THR A 84 -2.69 -19.04 11.33
CA THR A 84 -4.00 -18.70 10.78
C THR A 84 -3.99 -17.26 10.25
N PHE A 85 -3.86 -17.09 8.96
CA PHE A 85 -4.04 -15.81 8.27
C PHE A 85 -4.87 -16.01 7.00
N VAL A 86 -5.55 -14.96 6.59
CA VAL A 86 -6.30 -14.96 5.34
C VAL A 86 -5.37 -14.59 4.20
N LYS A 87 -5.31 -15.43 3.16
CA LYS A 87 -4.68 -15.09 1.87
C LYS A 87 -5.77 -14.54 0.96
N ALA A 88 -5.51 -13.42 0.33
CA ALA A 88 -6.41 -12.85 -0.66
C ALA A 88 -5.61 -12.42 -1.90
N ASP A 89 -6.24 -12.54 -3.06
CA ASP A 89 -5.73 -11.96 -4.29
C ASP A 89 -6.15 -10.47 -4.36
N LEU A 90 -5.24 -9.63 -4.81
CA LEU A 90 -5.51 -8.20 -4.94
C LEU A 90 -6.71 -7.93 -5.87
N ARG A 91 -6.82 -8.66 -6.98
CA ARG A 91 -7.94 -8.54 -7.92
C ARG A 91 -9.29 -8.94 -7.33
N ASP A 92 -9.31 -9.99 -6.49
CA ASP A 92 -10.56 -10.43 -5.86
C ASP A 92 -11.13 -9.38 -4.89
N LEU A 93 -10.28 -8.52 -4.35
CA LEU A 93 -10.67 -7.45 -3.42
C LEU A 93 -11.08 -6.16 -4.13
N THR A 94 -10.66 -5.96 -5.38
CA THR A 94 -10.92 -4.76 -6.17
C THR A 94 -11.99 -4.99 -7.26
N ASP A 95 -12.53 -6.22 -7.40
CA ASP A 95 -13.60 -6.55 -8.37
C ASP A 95 -14.94 -5.90 -7.96
N ASP A 96 -15.40 -4.92 -8.72
CA ASP A 96 -16.66 -4.19 -8.52
C ASP A 96 -17.93 -5.05 -8.51
N LYS A 97 -17.85 -6.32 -8.96
CA LYS A 97 -19.00 -7.26 -8.98
C LYS A 97 -19.46 -7.68 -7.59
N LYS A 98 -18.67 -7.39 -6.55
CA LYS A 98 -19.00 -7.67 -5.16
C LYS A 98 -19.30 -6.38 -4.38
N ALA A 99 -20.08 -5.47 -4.95
CA ALA A 99 -20.48 -4.24 -4.28
C ALA A 99 -21.16 -4.56 -2.94
N VAL A 100 -20.48 -4.24 -1.85
CA VAL A 100 -21.01 -4.33 -0.49
C VAL A 100 -21.63 -2.97 -0.15
N PRO A 101 -22.74 -2.90 0.61
CA PRO A 101 -23.32 -1.63 1.03
C PRO A 101 -22.25 -0.74 1.68
N ALA A 102 -22.25 0.54 1.30
CA ALA A 102 -21.29 1.49 1.84
C ALA A 102 -21.48 1.65 3.36
N VAL A 103 -20.50 1.20 4.11
CA VAL A 103 -20.42 1.44 5.56
C VAL A 103 -19.73 2.79 5.78
N PRO A 104 -20.11 3.59 6.79
CA PRO A 104 -19.42 4.82 7.13
C PRO A 104 -17.91 4.61 7.29
N ALA A 105 -17.10 5.59 6.89
CA ALA A 105 -15.66 5.54 7.14
C ALA A 105 -15.42 5.48 8.65
N ALA A 106 -14.33 4.84 9.07
CA ALA A 106 -13.84 4.98 10.42
C ALA A 106 -13.43 6.44 10.68
N ASP A 107 -13.39 6.83 11.94
CA ASP A 107 -12.90 8.15 12.39
C ASP A 107 -11.57 7.93 13.16
N PRO A 108 -10.44 7.79 12.45
CA PRO A 108 -9.16 7.45 13.08
C PRO A 108 -8.64 8.59 13.94
N ASP A 109 -8.07 8.25 15.10
CA ASP A 109 -7.31 9.20 15.92
C ASP A 109 -6.07 9.71 15.17
N GLY A 110 -5.57 10.89 15.52
CA GLY A 110 -4.34 11.43 14.96
C GLY A 110 -3.11 10.52 15.17
N GLU A 111 -3.05 9.78 16.25
CA GLU A 111 -1.97 8.86 16.61
C GLU A 111 -2.14 7.44 16.01
N ASP A 112 -3.30 7.12 15.44
CA ASP A 112 -3.52 5.84 14.77
C ASP A 112 -2.57 5.67 13.59
N ILE A 113 -1.97 4.49 13.48
CA ILE A 113 -1.07 4.16 12.35
C ILE A 113 -1.93 3.85 11.12
N VAL A 114 -1.68 4.53 10.02
CA VAL A 114 -2.40 4.31 8.75
C VAL A 114 -1.56 3.57 7.72
N ILE A 115 -0.24 3.75 7.74
CA ILE A 115 0.72 3.06 6.86
C ILE A 115 1.93 2.61 7.67
N GLN A 116 2.41 1.40 7.41
CA GLN A 116 3.68 0.89 7.92
C GLN A 116 4.62 0.59 6.77
N LEU A 117 5.73 1.29 6.70
CA LEU A 117 6.80 1.05 5.72
C LEU A 117 7.98 0.31 6.33
N PHE A 118 8.85 -0.25 5.48
CA PHE A 118 10.04 -0.96 5.91
C PHE A 118 11.30 -0.28 5.37
N THR A 119 12.30 -0.14 6.24
CA THR A 119 13.63 0.32 5.86
C THR A 119 14.63 -0.82 5.95
N SER A 120 15.67 -0.78 5.11
CA SER A 120 16.82 -1.68 5.22
C SER A 120 17.53 -1.35 6.54
N GLY A 121 17.30 -2.14 7.59
CA GLY A 121 18.02 -1.95 8.85
C GLY A 121 19.53 -2.14 8.68
N SER A 122 20.35 -1.31 9.34
CA SER A 122 21.82 -1.44 9.39
C SER A 122 22.28 -2.81 9.90
N THR A 123 21.40 -3.55 10.57
CA THR A 123 21.62 -4.90 11.13
C THR A 123 21.15 -6.03 10.20
N GLY A 124 20.73 -5.71 8.96
CA GLY A 124 20.22 -6.69 8.00
C GLY A 124 18.76 -7.10 8.21
N THR A 125 18.14 -6.72 9.33
CA THR A 125 16.70 -6.96 9.58
C THR A 125 15.90 -5.71 9.23
N PRO A 126 14.88 -5.82 8.35
CA PRO A 126 14.03 -4.68 8.01
C PRO A 126 13.35 -4.11 9.26
N LYS A 127 13.42 -2.78 9.42
CA LYS A 127 12.75 -2.06 10.50
C LYS A 127 11.42 -1.52 10.01
N ALA A 128 10.35 -1.76 10.76
CA ALA A 128 9.04 -1.20 10.51
C ALA A 128 8.95 0.23 11.05
N ILE A 129 8.46 1.14 10.21
CA ILE A 129 8.19 2.53 10.57
C ILE A 129 6.70 2.77 10.34
N GLY A 130 5.97 3.05 11.42
CA GLY A 130 4.57 3.45 11.36
C GLY A 130 4.44 4.93 11.06
N HIS A 131 3.57 5.27 10.13
CA HIS A 131 3.16 6.63 9.84
C HIS A 131 1.76 6.83 10.40
N THR A 132 1.63 7.80 11.29
CA THR A 132 0.35 8.12 11.93
C THR A 132 -0.58 8.88 10.99
N ASN A 133 -1.87 8.89 11.30
CA ASN A 133 -2.88 9.64 10.56
C ASN A 133 -2.52 11.14 10.51
N ALA A 134 -2.17 11.74 11.65
CA ALA A 134 -1.73 13.14 11.70
C ALA A 134 -0.46 13.37 10.88
N GLY A 135 0.53 12.48 10.99
CA GLY A 135 1.79 12.58 10.26
C GLY A 135 1.62 12.48 8.74
N MET A 136 0.78 11.54 8.27
CA MET A 136 0.47 11.41 6.84
C MET A 136 -0.33 12.59 6.31
N THR A 137 -1.27 13.09 7.09
CA THR A 137 -2.04 14.29 6.74
C THR A 137 -1.12 15.49 6.58
N ALA A 138 -0.22 15.74 7.56
CA ALA A 138 0.78 16.81 7.47
C ALA A 138 1.69 16.64 6.24
N TYR A 139 2.20 15.43 6.00
CA TYR A 139 3.02 15.13 4.82
C TYR A 139 2.31 15.50 3.51
N MET A 140 1.04 15.08 3.35
CA MET A 140 0.28 15.37 2.13
C MET A 140 0.04 16.87 1.95
N TYR A 141 -0.31 17.60 3.01
CA TYR A 141 -0.51 19.05 2.96
C TYR A 141 0.78 19.82 2.63
N ASP A 142 1.89 19.46 3.28
CA ASP A 142 3.18 20.08 3.02
C ASP A 142 3.64 19.82 1.59
N TYR A 143 3.49 18.56 1.12
CA TYR A 143 3.87 18.20 -0.24
C TYR A 143 3.01 18.92 -1.30
N MET A 144 1.70 19.02 -1.08
CA MET A 144 0.79 19.80 -1.93
C MET A 144 1.19 21.27 -2.01
N LYS A 145 1.48 21.87 -0.86
CA LYS A 145 1.84 23.30 -0.76
C LYS A 145 3.17 23.62 -1.43
N GLU A 146 4.19 22.80 -1.20
CA GLU A 146 5.53 22.99 -1.78
C GLU A 146 5.54 22.72 -3.29
N SER A 147 4.81 21.71 -3.74
CA SER A 147 4.74 21.33 -5.16
C SER A 147 3.76 22.19 -5.96
N ARG A 148 2.89 22.94 -5.30
CA ARG A 148 1.86 23.80 -5.91
C ARG A 148 0.97 23.07 -6.89
N TRP A 149 0.64 21.82 -6.56
CA TRP A 149 -0.22 21.00 -7.42
C TRP A 149 -1.62 21.55 -7.54
N GLU A 150 -2.16 21.45 -8.76
CA GLU A 150 -3.52 21.84 -9.11
C GLU A 150 -4.31 20.62 -9.67
N PRO A 151 -5.65 20.68 -9.68
CA PRO A 151 -6.47 19.57 -10.17
C PRO A 151 -6.22 19.18 -11.63
N GLU A 152 -5.76 20.15 -12.44
CA GLU A 152 -5.47 19.98 -13.87
C GLU A 152 -4.11 19.31 -14.12
N ASP A 153 -3.26 19.16 -13.09
CA ASP A 153 -1.95 18.55 -13.25
C ASP A 153 -2.05 17.04 -13.49
N ILE A 154 -1.08 16.54 -14.26
CA ILE A 154 -0.89 15.10 -14.48
C ILE A 154 0.39 14.66 -13.78
N TYR A 155 0.21 13.93 -12.70
CA TYR A 155 1.32 13.39 -11.92
C TYR A 155 1.77 12.04 -12.47
N GLN A 156 3.00 11.99 -12.94
CA GLN A 156 3.60 10.79 -13.50
C GLN A 156 4.63 10.20 -12.54
N THR A 157 4.49 8.92 -12.18
CA THR A 157 5.36 8.30 -11.18
C THR A 157 5.70 6.85 -11.45
N SER A 158 6.98 6.50 -11.25
CA SER A 158 7.50 5.14 -11.11
C SER A 158 8.02 4.87 -9.69
N ALA A 159 7.88 5.82 -8.77
CA ALA A 159 8.26 5.64 -7.38
C ALA A 159 7.44 4.52 -6.74
N ASN A 160 8.13 3.63 -6.01
CA ASN A 160 7.45 2.46 -5.44
C ASN A 160 6.56 2.84 -4.26
N LEU A 161 5.33 2.35 -4.24
CA LEU A 161 4.34 2.57 -3.18
C LEU A 161 4.75 2.00 -1.81
N PHE A 162 5.74 1.12 -1.77
CA PHE A 162 6.34 0.64 -0.51
C PHE A 162 7.44 1.55 0.04
N HIS A 163 7.65 2.73 -0.56
CA HIS A 163 8.52 3.80 -0.06
C HIS A 163 7.74 5.09 0.12
N LEU A 164 8.19 5.95 1.02
CA LEU A 164 7.54 7.25 1.29
C LEU A 164 7.39 8.10 0.01
N SER A 165 8.38 8.09 -0.87
CA SER A 165 8.32 8.81 -2.16
C SER A 165 7.19 8.35 -3.08
N GLY A 166 6.74 7.10 -2.99
CA GLY A 166 5.58 6.60 -3.73
C GLY A 166 4.25 7.09 -3.17
N LEU A 167 4.22 7.48 -1.91
CA LEU A 167 2.99 7.94 -1.24
C LEU A 167 2.55 9.35 -1.69
N SER A 168 3.37 10.06 -2.47
CA SER A 168 2.97 11.31 -3.15
C SER A 168 1.73 11.15 -4.05
N VAL A 169 1.41 9.92 -4.49
CA VAL A 169 0.15 9.62 -5.14
C VAL A 169 -1.08 9.98 -4.30
N LEU A 170 -0.99 9.85 -2.98
CA LEU A 170 -2.08 10.22 -2.08
C LEU A 170 -2.33 11.74 -2.11
N THR A 171 -1.26 12.54 -2.25
CA THR A 171 -1.36 13.99 -2.45
C THR A 171 -2.02 14.31 -3.79
N SER A 172 -1.62 13.63 -4.88
CA SER A 172 -2.26 13.78 -6.20
C SER A 172 -3.78 13.54 -6.12
N LEU A 173 -4.17 12.46 -5.46
CA LEU A 173 -5.60 12.13 -5.27
C LEU A 173 -6.33 13.16 -4.40
N MET A 174 -5.69 13.68 -3.35
CA MET A 174 -6.27 14.70 -2.48
C MET A 174 -6.52 16.03 -3.22
N VAL A 175 -5.62 16.38 -4.12
CA VAL A 175 -5.77 17.57 -5.00
C VAL A 175 -6.84 17.36 -6.08
N GLY A 176 -7.08 16.10 -6.47
CA GLY A 176 -7.98 15.75 -7.58
C GLY A 176 -7.27 15.69 -8.93
N SER A 177 -5.93 15.68 -8.95
CA SER A 177 -5.15 15.57 -10.17
C SER A 177 -5.10 14.14 -10.72
N THR A 178 -4.69 13.98 -11.97
CA THR A 178 -4.54 12.68 -12.61
C THR A 178 -3.19 12.06 -12.28
N THR A 179 -3.17 10.78 -11.89
CA THR A 179 -1.91 10.05 -11.69
C THR A 179 -1.71 8.98 -12.74
N VAL A 180 -0.54 8.99 -13.38
CA VAL A 180 -0.09 7.94 -14.30
C VAL A 180 0.97 7.09 -13.60
N PHE A 181 0.69 5.80 -13.46
CA PHE A 181 1.58 4.85 -12.80
C PHE A 181 2.41 4.04 -13.79
N PHE A 182 3.67 3.84 -13.45
CA PHE A 182 4.51 2.83 -14.10
C PHE A 182 4.80 1.71 -13.08
N ALA A 183 4.55 0.48 -13.49
CA ALA A 183 4.89 -0.70 -12.68
C ALA A 183 6.41 -0.83 -12.49
N ARG A 184 7.18 -0.34 -13.45
CA ARG A 184 8.64 -0.21 -13.42
C ARG A 184 9.06 1.04 -14.18
N PHE A 185 10.23 1.58 -13.88
CA PHE A 185 10.79 2.69 -14.66
C PHE A 185 11.30 2.18 -16.01
N ASP A 186 10.75 2.73 -17.09
CA ASP A 186 11.28 2.65 -18.45
C ASP A 186 11.38 4.07 -19.00
N LEU A 187 12.58 4.49 -19.38
CA LEU A 187 12.82 5.88 -19.79
C LEU A 187 12.04 6.26 -21.05
N ILE A 188 11.97 5.36 -22.03
CA ILE A 188 11.28 5.64 -23.30
C ILE A 188 9.79 5.76 -23.08
N GLU A 189 9.21 4.82 -22.34
CA GLU A 189 7.80 4.85 -21.98
C GLU A 189 7.46 6.10 -21.17
N PHE A 190 8.28 6.44 -20.18
CA PHE A 190 8.10 7.62 -19.32
C PHE A 190 8.08 8.92 -20.14
N LEU A 191 9.07 9.11 -21.03
CA LEU A 191 9.14 10.30 -21.90
C LEU A 191 8.00 10.33 -22.93
N THR A 192 7.61 9.18 -23.46
CA THR A 192 6.50 9.09 -24.44
C THR A 192 5.17 9.52 -23.82
N VAL A 193 4.93 9.15 -22.56
CA VAL A 193 3.71 9.58 -21.85
C VAL A 193 3.78 11.09 -21.55
N MET A 194 4.95 11.63 -21.15
CA MET A 194 5.13 13.07 -20.93
C MET A 194 4.85 13.94 -22.18
N GLU A 195 5.09 13.39 -23.37
CA GLU A 195 4.82 14.10 -24.64
C GLU A 195 3.35 14.07 -25.06
N ARG A 196 2.58 13.13 -24.49
CA ARG A 196 1.16 12.90 -24.86
C ARG A 196 0.17 13.67 -24.02
N GLU A 197 0.51 13.88 -22.75
CA GLU A 197 -0.32 14.50 -21.71
C GLU A 197 0.09 15.95 -21.45
#